data_73f27e40547bf00a295032b54e077212
#
_entry.id   73f27e40547bf00a295032b54e077212
#
_cell.length_a   1.000
_cell.length_b   1.000
_cell.length_c   1.000
_cell.angle_alpha   90.00
_cell.angle_beta   90.00
_cell.angle_gamma   90.00
#
_symmetry.space_group_name_H-M   'P 1'
#
loop_
_entity.id
_entity.type
_entity.pdbx_description
1 polymer ?
#
loop_
_entity_poly.entity_id
_entity_poly.type
_entity_poly.pdbx_seq_one_letter_code
_entity_poly.pdbx_strand_id
1 'polypeptide(L)'
;MGGCNMTIKNLTVAGSGVLGSQIAFQAAYKGMSVTIYDINDEALNKGKERIKKLAKVYQSEIETAKEAYSDKAKSIKYNKNLLPSLDHIFLSKVADSLDLIADLPNQITFSKNLDQAVSDADLVIEAVPETVSIKEDFYKQLAKVAPSKTIFATNSSTLVPSQFADITGRPDKFLAMHFANNIWQNNIVEIMGHKGTDDEVVKEALAFSKDIGMVPLYIHKEQPGYILNSILVPFLESALALYYNKVSDSETIDKTWKLGTGAPMGPLEILDIIGIDTAYNIMKNYSDTTSDPNSLHAHLAKMLKEEFIDKGRTGKAAGHGFYDYD
;
A
#
# COMPACT_ATOMS: atom_id res chain seq x y z
N MET A 1 -25.24 8.03 17.30
CA MET A 1 -23.97 7.37 16.96
C MET A 1 -24.19 5.88 17.07
N GLY A 2 -24.53 5.22 15.97
CA GLY A 2 -24.64 3.77 15.91
C GLY A 2 -23.24 3.18 15.99
N GLY A 3 -22.91 2.50 17.08
CA GLY A 3 -21.68 1.73 17.17
C GLY A 3 -21.70 0.66 16.08
N CYS A 4 -20.86 0.83 15.06
CA CYS A 4 -20.57 -0.23 14.11
C CYS A 4 -19.95 -1.35 14.94
N ASN A 5 -20.63 -2.49 15.06
CA ASN A 5 -20.06 -3.67 15.71
C ASN A 5 -19.00 -4.22 14.74
N MET A 6 -17.75 -3.75 14.89
CA MET A 6 -16.62 -4.29 14.12
C MET A 6 -16.50 -5.78 14.40
N THR A 7 -16.60 -6.59 13.37
CA THR A 7 -16.41 -8.06 13.47
C THR A 7 -14.94 -8.36 13.73
N ILE A 8 -14.04 -7.66 13.04
CA ILE A 8 -12.59 -7.73 13.20
C ILE A 8 -12.15 -6.62 14.15
N LYS A 9 -11.55 -7.00 15.28
CA LYS A 9 -11.06 -6.08 16.33
C LYS A 9 -9.56 -6.20 16.55
N ASN A 10 -9.03 -7.40 16.40
CA ASN A 10 -7.63 -7.74 16.63
C ASN A 10 -6.95 -8.02 15.31
N LEU A 11 -6.09 -7.10 14.87
CA LEU A 11 -5.31 -7.21 13.64
C LEU A 11 -3.86 -7.57 13.95
N THR A 12 -3.33 -8.57 13.27
CA THR A 12 -1.88 -8.77 13.20
C THR A 12 -1.39 -8.44 11.80
N VAL A 13 -0.38 -7.59 11.69
CA VAL A 13 0.33 -7.32 10.46
C VAL A 13 1.68 -8.03 10.49
N ALA A 14 1.89 -8.96 9.60
CA ALA A 14 3.15 -9.69 9.46
C ALA A 14 4.05 -8.99 8.44
N GLY A 15 5.11 -8.38 8.92
CA GLY A 15 6.03 -7.54 8.18
C GLY A 15 5.95 -6.07 8.61
N SER A 16 7.03 -5.56 9.21
CA SER A 16 7.15 -4.18 9.68
C SER A 16 7.72 -3.22 8.61
N GLY A 17 7.64 -3.61 7.33
CA GLY A 17 8.07 -2.83 6.18
C GLY A 17 7.25 -1.55 6.00
N VAL A 18 7.44 -0.86 4.87
CA VAL A 18 6.79 0.43 4.59
C VAL A 18 5.28 0.30 4.66
N LEU A 19 4.70 -0.58 3.85
CA LEU A 19 3.25 -0.71 3.74
C LEU A 19 2.64 -1.43 4.95
N GLY A 20 3.30 -2.47 5.50
CA GLY A 20 2.84 -3.12 6.73
C GLY A 20 2.74 -2.14 7.90
N SER A 21 3.71 -1.24 8.07
CA SER A 21 3.65 -0.17 9.09
C SER A 21 2.49 0.81 8.83
N GLN A 22 2.21 1.15 7.58
CA GLN A 22 1.08 2.04 7.22
C GLN A 22 -0.26 1.38 7.55
N ILE A 23 -0.46 0.12 7.19
CA ILE A 23 -1.69 -0.64 7.48
C ILE A 23 -1.90 -0.74 8.99
N ALA A 24 -0.86 -1.10 9.73
CA ALA A 24 -0.90 -1.20 11.20
C ALA A 24 -1.25 0.14 11.86
N PHE A 25 -0.61 1.23 11.43
CA PHE A 25 -0.87 2.56 11.97
C PHE A 25 -2.29 3.03 11.69
N GLN A 26 -2.78 2.86 10.46
CA GLN A 26 -4.13 3.24 10.06
C GLN A 26 -5.20 2.47 10.84
N ALA A 27 -5.03 1.16 11.00
CA ALA A 27 -5.95 0.33 11.78
C ALA A 27 -5.97 0.74 13.26
N ALA A 28 -4.80 0.97 13.87
CA ALA A 28 -4.70 1.47 15.24
C ALA A 28 -5.34 2.86 15.39
N TYR A 29 -5.12 3.77 14.44
CA TYR A 29 -5.74 5.09 14.41
C TYR A 29 -7.29 5.03 14.37
N LYS A 30 -7.83 3.97 13.80
CA LYS A 30 -9.28 3.71 13.76
C LYS A 30 -9.78 2.86 14.95
N GLY A 31 -8.93 2.63 15.95
CA GLY A 31 -9.29 2.04 17.22
C GLY A 31 -9.20 0.51 17.29
N MET A 32 -8.51 -0.13 16.37
CA MET A 32 -8.25 -1.56 16.41
C MET A 32 -7.08 -1.89 17.33
N SER A 33 -7.12 -3.07 17.96
CA SER A 33 -5.97 -3.66 18.63
C SER A 33 -5.01 -4.20 17.56
N VAL A 34 -3.78 -3.71 17.53
CA VAL A 34 -2.83 -4.02 16.46
C VAL A 34 -1.54 -4.60 17.00
N THR A 35 -1.13 -5.72 16.44
CA THR A 35 0.18 -6.33 16.65
C THR A 35 0.95 -6.35 15.32
N ILE A 36 2.21 -5.91 15.35
CA ILE A 36 3.15 -6.08 14.25
C ILE A 36 4.08 -7.25 14.59
N TYR A 37 4.11 -8.24 13.72
CA TYR A 37 5.07 -9.32 13.75
C TYR A 37 6.19 -9.09 12.74
N ASP A 38 7.43 -9.36 13.14
CA ASP A 38 8.55 -9.48 12.20
C ASP A 38 9.57 -10.50 12.74
N ILE A 39 10.46 -10.96 11.88
CA ILE A 39 11.33 -12.12 12.13
C ILE A 39 12.42 -11.88 13.19
N ASN A 40 12.81 -10.62 13.44
CA ASN A 40 13.90 -10.30 14.35
C ASN A 40 13.79 -8.88 14.94
N ASP A 41 14.60 -8.62 15.96
CA ASP A 41 14.60 -7.33 16.66
C ASP A 41 15.05 -6.15 15.76
N GLU A 42 15.92 -6.37 14.78
CA GLU A 42 16.37 -5.32 13.87
C GLU A 42 15.18 -4.84 12.98
N ALA A 43 14.44 -5.77 12.40
CA ALA A 43 13.26 -5.45 11.60
C ALA A 43 12.20 -4.73 12.45
N LEU A 44 11.91 -5.24 13.67
CA LEU A 44 10.98 -4.60 14.59
C LEU A 44 11.41 -3.19 15.01
N ASN A 45 12.69 -2.95 15.25
CA ASN A 45 13.20 -1.62 15.60
C ASN A 45 13.04 -0.65 14.42
N LYS A 46 13.33 -1.08 13.20
CA LYS A 46 13.02 -0.29 11.98
C LYS A 46 11.53 -0.02 11.83
N GLY A 47 10.69 -1.00 12.17
CA GLY A 47 9.24 -0.86 12.19
C GLY A 47 8.78 0.20 13.19
N LYS A 48 9.28 0.16 14.44
CA LYS A 48 8.98 1.17 15.46
C LYS A 48 9.34 2.59 15.01
N GLU A 49 10.49 2.77 14.36
CA GLU A 49 10.87 4.07 13.82
C GLU A 49 9.94 4.52 12.68
N ARG A 50 9.46 3.58 11.83
CA ARG A 50 8.46 3.91 10.81
C ARG A 50 7.13 4.35 11.43
N ILE A 51 6.66 3.67 12.46
CA ILE A 51 5.44 4.03 13.20
C ILE A 51 5.55 5.45 13.79
N LYS A 52 6.69 5.79 14.42
CA LYS A 52 6.94 7.15 14.91
C LYS A 52 6.94 8.21 13.80
N LYS A 53 7.50 7.88 12.64
CA LYS A 53 7.46 8.77 11.47
C LYS A 53 6.05 8.95 10.94
N LEU A 54 5.26 7.87 10.89
CA LEU A 54 3.85 7.93 10.46
C LEU A 54 3.02 8.83 11.38
N ALA A 55 3.24 8.77 12.69
CA ALA A 55 2.58 9.69 13.62
C ALA A 55 2.81 11.17 13.22
N LYS A 56 4.05 11.53 12.88
CA LYS A 56 4.37 12.89 12.42
C LYS A 56 3.71 13.24 11.08
N VAL A 57 3.64 12.27 10.15
CA VAL A 57 2.96 12.46 8.87
C VAL A 57 1.48 12.74 9.09
N TYR A 58 0.79 11.92 9.90
CA TYR A 58 -0.63 12.10 10.20
C TYR A 58 -0.91 13.43 10.92
N GLN A 59 -0.06 13.83 11.87
CA GLN A 59 -0.16 15.13 12.52
C GLN A 59 -0.06 16.27 11.49
N SER A 60 0.94 16.24 10.62
CA SER A 60 1.14 17.24 9.58
C SER A 60 -0.04 17.32 8.59
N GLU A 61 -0.59 16.16 8.18
CA GLU A 61 -1.76 16.12 7.29
C GLU A 61 -3.01 16.74 7.95
N ILE A 62 -3.23 16.48 9.24
CA ILE A 62 -4.34 17.07 10.00
C ILE A 62 -4.15 18.58 10.18
N GLU A 63 -2.94 19.03 10.50
CA GLU A 63 -2.63 20.47 10.63
C GLU A 63 -2.81 21.18 9.29
N THR A 64 -2.33 20.60 8.20
CA THR A 64 -2.54 21.13 6.84
C THR A 64 -4.02 21.23 6.50
N ALA A 65 -4.81 20.20 6.84
CA ALA A 65 -6.26 20.24 6.64
C ALA A 65 -6.94 21.34 7.49
N LYS A 66 -6.47 21.54 8.72
CA LYS A 66 -6.94 22.62 9.61
C LYS A 66 -6.66 24.00 9.04
N GLU A 67 -5.44 24.24 8.56
CA GLU A 67 -5.06 25.50 7.92
C GLU A 67 -5.91 25.76 6.66
N ALA A 68 -6.04 24.75 5.80
CA ALA A 68 -6.83 24.84 4.59
C ALA A 68 -8.33 25.07 4.88
N TYR A 69 -8.87 24.49 5.96
CA TYR A 69 -10.25 24.77 6.41
C TYR A 69 -10.43 26.21 6.87
N SER A 70 -9.41 26.79 7.50
CA SER A 70 -9.42 28.20 7.95
C SER A 70 -9.31 29.19 6.81
N ASP A 71 -8.74 28.79 5.68
CA ASP A 71 -8.58 29.61 4.47
C ASP A 71 -9.50 29.11 3.34
N LYS A 72 -10.68 29.74 3.23
CA LYS A 72 -11.69 29.39 2.22
C LYS A 72 -11.20 29.51 0.76
N ALA A 73 -10.08 30.18 0.53
CA ALA A 73 -9.48 30.33 -0.81
C ALA A 73 -8.59 29.14 -1.20
N LYS A 74 -8.21 28.27 -0.25
CA LYS A 74 -7.40 27.08 -0.54
C LYS A 74 -8.27 25.90 -0.94
N SER A 75 -7.93 25.28 -2.07
CA SER A 75 -8.53 24.01 -2.49
C SER A 75 -8.00 22.88 -1.60
N ILE A 76 -8.89 22.21 -0.88
CA ILE A 76 -8.54 21.10 0.01
C ILE A 76 -8.68 19.78 -0.75
N LYS A 77 -7.60 19.00 -0.85
CA LYS A 77 -7.67 17.56 -1.07
C LYS A 77 -8.04 16.89 0.25
N TYR A 78 -9.34 16.76 0.50
CA TYR A 78 -9.83 16.18 1.74
C TYR A 78 -9.65 14.66 1.77
N ASN A 79 -9.01 14.18 2.82
CA ASN A 79 -8.81 12.76 3.07
C ASN A 79 -9.71 12.25 4.20
N LYS A 80 -10.79 11.57 3.84
CA LYS A 80 -11.75 10.99 4.80
C LYS A 80 -11.16 9.94 5.72
N ASN A 81 -9.98 9.39 5.41
CA ASN A 81 -9.30 8.46 6.29
C ASN A 81 -8.87 9.07 7.61
N LEU A 82 -8.50 10.33 7.60
CA LEU A 82 -8.03 11.04 8.79
C LEU A 82 -9.18 11.66 9.56
N LEU A 83 -10.11 12.27 8.86
CA LEU A 83 -11.19 13.04 9.46
C LEU A 83 -12.54 12.72 8.81
N PRO A 84 -13.61 12.53 9.58
CA PRO A 84 -14.90 12.09 9.05
C PRO A 84 -15.65 13.16 8.25
N SER A 85 -15.39 14.44 8.50
CA SER A 85 -16.00 15.56 7.77
C SER A 85 -15.20 16.86 7.96
N LEU A 86 -15.41 17.82 7.05
CA LEU A 86 -14.86 19.17 7.11
C LEU A 86 -15.94 20.18 7.50
N ASP A 87 -16.83 19.83 8.39
CA ASP A 87 -17.82 20.73 8.98
C ASP A 87 -17.30 21.38 10.28
N HIS A 88 -18.18 22.12 10.96
CA HIS A 88 -17.85 22.77 12.22
C HIS A 88 -17.40 21.82 13.35
N ILE A 89 -17.66 20.51 13.23
CA ILE A 89 -17.23 19.47 14.16
C ILE A 89 -15.73 19.16 13.98
N PHE A 90 -15.18 19.45 12.81
CA PHE A 90 -13.79 19.22 12.49
C PHE A 90 -12.82 19.85 13.50
N LEU A 91 -12.99 21.14 13.76
CA LEU A 91 -12.07 21.86 14.65
C LEU A 91 -12.11 21.34 16.10
N SER A 92 -13.25 20.87 16.58
CA SER A 92 -13.36 20.27 17.92
C SER A 92 -12.69 18.91 18.03
N LYS A 93 -12.53 18.18 16.91
CA LYS A 93 -11.93 16.85 16.89
C LYS A 93 -10.44 16.85 16.54
N VAL A 94 -9.91 17.97 16.07
CA VAL A 94 -8.49 18.06 15.71
C VAL A 94 -7.59 17.79 16.90
N ALA A 95 -7.86 18.40 18.04
CA ALA A 95 -7.07 18.20 19.26
C ALA A 95 -7.09 16.74 19.70
N ASP A 96 -8.27 16.13 19.82
CA ASP A 96 -8.42 14.70 20.20
C ASP A 96 -7.69 13.79 19.22
N SER A 97 -7.75 14.10 17.93
CA SER A 97 -7.05 13.33 16.90
C SER A 97 -5.53 13.45 16.99
N LEU A 98 -5.01 14.65 17.29
CA LEU A 98 -3.56 14.87 17.47
C LEU A 98 -3.04 14.16 18.72
N ASP A 99 -3.78 14.19 19.83
CA ASP A 99 -3.44 13.51 21.07
C ASP A 99 -3.43 11.99 20.86
N LEU A 100 -4.45 11.44 20.20
CA LEU A 100 -4.51 10.04 19.84
C LEU A 100 -3.29 9.63 18.99
N ILE A 101 -2.98 10.38 17.93
CA ILE A 101 -1.86 10.08 17.03
C ILE A 101 -0.54 10.10 17.78
N ALA A 102 -0.36 11.03 18.72
CA ALA A 102 0.87 11.12 19.51
C ALA A 102 1.11 9.85 20.37
N ASP A 103 0.05 9.21 20.86
CA ASP A 103 0.13 8.02 21.71
C ASP A 103 0.11 6.70 20.93
N LEU A 104 -0.37 6.67 19.68
CA LEU A 104 -0.46 5.44 18.87
C LEU A 104 0.83 4.62 18.81
N PRO A 105 2.05 5.21 18.70
CA PRO A 105 3.27 4.42 18.71
C PRO A 105 3.47 3.55 19.97
N ASN A 106 2.84 3.92 21.09
CA ASN A 106 2.88 3.18 22.34
C ASN A 106 1.78 2.12 22.43
N GLN A 107 0.70 2.26 21.65
CA GLN A 107 -0.45 1.34 21.67
C GLN A 107 -0.27 0.14 20.73
N ILE A 108 0.61 0.26 19.73
CA ILE A 108 0.89 -0.85 18.80
C ILE A 108 1.86 -1.82 19.45
N THR A 109 1.46 -3.09 19.52
CA THR A 109 2.29 -4.18 20.02
C THR A 109 3.27 -4.67 18.96
N PHE A 110 4.49 -5.04 19.36
CA PHE A 110 5.50 -5.61 18.48
C PHE A 110 5.98 -6.94 19.03
N SER A 111 6.01 -7.98 18.20
CA SER A 111 6.45 -9.31 18.58
C SER A 111 7.26 -9.98 17.48
N LYS A 112 8.35 -10.68 17.88
CA LYS A 112 9.07 -11.60 17.01
C LYS A 112 8.63 -13.07 17.20
N ASN A 113 7.71 -13.31 18.11
CA ASN A 113 7.09 -14.61 18.32
C ASN A 113 5.75 -14.64 17.60
N LEU A 114 5.66 -15.46 16.53
CA LEU A 114 4.46 -15.54 15.70
C LEU A 114 3.25 -16.04 16.49
N ASP A 115 3.42 -17.05 17.33
CA ASP A 115 2.34 -17.62 18.16
C ASP A 115 1.72 -16.55 19.07
N GLN A 116 2.57 -15.77 19.75
CA GLN A 116 2.10 -14.65 20.57
C GLN A 116 1.43 -13.55 19.73
N ALA A 117 2.01 -13.23 18.57
CA ALA A 117 1.51 -12.15 17.73
C ALA A 117 0.10 -12.41 17.18
N VAL A 118 -0.25 -13.68 16.98
CA VAL A 118 -1.52 -14.07 16.37
C VAL A 118 -2.50 -14.72 17.34
N SER A 119 -2.15 -14.85 18.62
CA SER A 119 -2.89 -15.63 19.62
C SER A 119 -4.38 -15.26 19.75
N ASP A 120 -4.75 -14.01 19.47
CA ASP A 120 -6.14 -13.54 19.48
C ASP A 120 -6.54 -12.84 18.17
N ALA A 121 -5.76 -13.00 17.11
CA ALA A 121 -6.00 -12.32 15.84
C ALA A 121 -7.32 -12.76 15.19
N ASP A 122 -8.12 -11.79 14.79
CA ASP A 122 -9.28 -11.99 13.92
C ASP A 122 -8.85 -11.99 12.45
N LEU A 123 -7.87 -11.14 12.11
CA LEU A 123 -7.30 -11.01 10.78
C LEU A 123 -5.77 -10.94 10.87
N VAL A 124 -5.09 -11.66 10.01
CA VAL A 124 -3.65 -11.52 9.75
C VAL A 124 -3.45 -11.01 8.34
N ILE A 125 -2.85 -9.83 8.18
CA ILE A 125 -2.44 -9.30 6.88
C ILE A 125 -0.94 -9.55 6.70
N GLU A 126 -0.58 -10.35 5.70
CA GLU A 126 0.79 -10.65 5.34
C GLU A 126 1.34 -9.55 4.43
N ALA A 127 2.43 -8.92 4.86
CA ALA A 127 3.21 -7.91 4.15
C ALA A 127 4.71 -8.23 4.21
N VAL A 128 5.06 -9.52 4.17
CA VAL A 128 6.44 -10.01 4.10
C VAL A 128 7.01 -9.80 2.68
N PRO A 129 8.34 -9.96 2.47
CA PRO A 129 8.94 -9.77 1.15
C PRO A 129 8.26 -10.57 0.04
N GLU A 130 8.19 -9.96 -1.15
CA GLU A 130 7.48 -10.48 -2.33
C GLU A 130 8.24 -11.65 -2.99
N THR A 131 8.46 -12.70 -2.22
CA THR A 131 9.17 -13.93 -2.62
C THR A 131 8.32 -15.13 -2.28
N VAL A 132 8.02 -15.97 -3.28
CA VAL A 132 7.10 -17.12 -3.13
C VAL A 132 7.52 -18.03 -1.97
N SER A 133 8.79 -18.44 -1.90
CA SER A 133 9.27 -19.33 -0.83
C SER A 133 9.15 -18.70 0.58
N ILE A 134 9.38 -17.40 0.72
CA ILE A 134 9.23 -16.71 2.00
C ILE A 134 7.76 -16.71 2.44
N LYS A 135 6.84 -16.43 1.51
CA LYS A 135 5.41 -16.43 1.79
C LYS A 135 4.89 -17.83 2.11
N GLU A 136 5.34 -18.84 1.37
CA GLU A 136 4.99 -20.24 1.66
C GLU A 136 5.45 -20.68 3.05
N ASP A 137 6.69 -20.38 3.42
CA ASP A 137 7.23 -20.72 4.73
C ASP A 137 6.52 -19.97 5.85
N PHE A 138 6.17 -18.71 5.62
CA PHE A 138 5.37 -17.93 6.55
C PHE A 138 3.99 -18.55 6.74
N TYR A 139 3.26 -18.87 5.67
CA TYR A 139 1.91 -19.48 5.79
C TYR A 139 1.94 -20.87 6.43
N LYS A 140 2.95 -21.70 6.15
CA LYS A 140 3.14 -23.00 6.82
C LYS A 140 3.30 -22.83 8.35
N GLN A 141 3.98 -21.79 8.79
CA GLN A 141 4.15 -21.49 10.21
C GLN A 141 2.87 -20.90 10.79
N LEU A 142 2.27 -19.92 10.12
CA LEU A 142 1.03 -19.27 10.55
C LEU A 142 -0.12 -20.27 10.73
N ALA A 143 -0.27 -21.20 9.79
CA ALA A 143 -1.30 -22.25 9.85
C ALA A 143 -1.28 -23.10 11.13
N LYS A 144 -0.10 -23.27 11.72
CA LYS A 144 0.09 -24.09 12.92
C LYS A 144 -0.31 -23.38 14.22
N VAL A 145 -0.21 -22.05 14.24
CA VAL A 145 -0.32 -21.27 15.49
C VAL A 145 -1.54 -20.35 15.54
N ALA A 146 -2.06 -19.93 14.37
CA ALA A 146 -3.19 -19.01 14.33
C ALA A 146 -4.51 -19.70 14.75
N PRO A 147 -5.36 -19.02 15.54
CA PRO A 147 -6.69 -19.52 15.91
C PRO A 147 -7.52 -19.91 14.68
N SER A 148 -8.44 -20.86 14.83
CA SER A 148 -9.29 -21.31 13.71
C SER A 148 -10.24 -20.22 13.17
N LYS A 149 -10.54 -19.21 13.99
CA LYS A 149 -11.36 -18.05 13.59
C LYS A 149 -10.64 -17.13 12.61
N THR A 150 -9.31 -17.07 12.65
CA THR A 150 -8.50 -16.04 11.99
C THR A 150 -8.57 -16.11 10.48
N ILE A 151 -8.91 -15.00 9.85
CA ILE A 151 -8.82 -14.79 8.41
C ILE A 151 -7.36 -14.45 8.04
N PHE A 152 -6.86 -15.01 6.96
CA PHE A 152 -5.55 -14.65 6.41
C PHE A 152 -5.72 -13.83 5.15
N ALA A 153 -4.93 -12.78 5.02
CA ALA A 153 -4.90 -11.94 3.83
C ALA A 153 -3.46 -11.71 3.37
N THR A 154 -3.22 -11.77 2.07
CA THR A 154 -1.96 -11.31 1.49
C THR A 154 -2.09 -9.87 0.99
N ASN A 155 -1.06 -9.05 1.25
CA ASN A 155 -0.95 -7.72 0.66
C ASN A 155 -0.01 -7.72 -0.57
N SER A 156 0.24 -8.89 -1.16
CA SER A 156 1.06 -9.02 -2.37
C SER A 156 0.54 -8.12 -3.48
N SER A 157 1.46 -7.50 -4.23
CA SER A 157 1.12 -6.65 -5.38
C SER A 157 1.02 -7.41 -6.70
N THR A 158 1.61 -8.62 -6.77
CA THR A 158 1.76 -9.37 -8.03
C THR A 158 1.29 -10.81 -7.95
N LEU A 159 1.39 -11.44 -6.76
CA LEU A 159 1.04 -12.85 -6.55
C LEU A 159 -0.43 -12.97 -6.17
N VAL A 160 -1.11 -13.94 -6.76
CA VAL A 160 -2.55 -14.17 -6.54
C VAL A 160 -2.79 -15.14 -5.37
N PRO A 161 -3.91 -15.02 -4.64
CA PRO A 161 -4.17 -15.84 -3.45
C PRO A 161 -4.24 -17.35 -3.74
N SER A 162 -4.70 -17.78 -4.91
CA SER A 162 -4.75 -19.23 -5.25
C SER A 162 -3.38 -19.92 -5.18
N GLN A 163 -2.28 -19.17 -5.33
CA GLN A 163 -0.92 -19.73 -5.24
C GLN A 163 -0.58 -20.23 -3.83
N PHE A 164 -1.21 -19.67 -2.80
CA PHE A 164 -0.90 -19.97 -1.39
C PHE A 164 -2.07 -20.60 -0.62
N ALA A 165 -3.26 -20.64 -1.21
CA ALA A 165 -4.48 -21.02 -0.52
C ALA A 165 -4.36 -22.36 0.23
N ASP A 166 -3.89 -23.41 -0.43
CA ASP A 166 -3.77 -24.73 0.18
C ASP A 166 -2.75 -24.77 1.33
N ILE A 167 -1.65 -24.01 1.19
CA ILE A 167 -0.56 -23.95 2.18
C ILE A 167 -1.04 -23.27 3.48
N THR A 168 -2.02 -22.37 3.39
CA THR A 168 -2.60 -21.72 4.57
C THR A 168 -3.34 -22.69 5.49
N GLY A 169 -3.71 -23.88 5.00
CA GLY A 169 -4.54 -24.86 5.74
C GLY A 169 -5.98 -24.39 5.97
N ARG A 170 -6.37 -23.24 5.43
CA ARG A 170 -7.71 -22.64 5.51
C ARG A 170 -8.05 -21.84 4.25
N PRO A 171 -8.11 -22.51 3.07
CA PRO A 171 -8.34 -21.83 1.81
C PRO A 171 -9.66 -21.03 1.79
N ASP A 172 -10.68 -21.49 2.51
CA ASP A 172 -11.95 -20.81 2.70
C ASP A 172 -11.83 -19.46 3.41
N LYS A 173 -10.80 -19.27 4.26
CA LYS A 173 -10.52 -18.05 5.04
C LYS A 173 -9.29 -17.29 4.52
N PHE A 174 -8.98 -17.43 3.24
CA PHE A 174 -7.84 -16.78 2.64
C PHE A 174 -8.22 -15.94 1.42
N LEU A 175 -7.68 -14.72 1.34
CA LEU A 175 -7.91 -13.78 0.25
C LEU A 175 -6.74 -12.77 0.12
N ALA A 176 -6.80 -11.91 -0.86
CA ALA A 176 -5.88 -10.80 -1.01
C ALA A 176 -6.54 -9.48 -0.58
N MET A 177 -5.77 -8.63 0.10
CA MET A 177 -6.11 -7.25 0.46
C MET A 177 -4.94 -6.35 0.06
N HIS A 178 -4.98 -5.84 -1.16
CA HIS A 178 -3.90 -5.03 -1.74
C HIS A 178 -4.14 -3.55 -1.48
N PHE A 179 -3.28 -2.96 -0.66
CA PHE A 179 -3.31 -1.54 -0.31
C PHE A 179 -2.38 -0.72 -1.21
N ALA A 180 -2.80 0.48 -1.57
CA ALA A 180 -1.92 1.44 -2.23
C ALA A 180 -1.00 2.11 -1.20
N ASN A 181 0.23 2.47 -1.60
CA ASN A 181 1.12 3.25 -0.73
C ASN A 181 0.52 4.63 -0.38
N ASN A 182 0.94 5.18 0.76
CA ASN A 182 0.41 6.42 1.33
C ASN A 182 -1.10 6.30 1.58
N ILE A 183 -1.49 5.24 2.31
CA ILE A 183 -2.90 4.86 2.50
C ILE A 183 -3.76 5.94 3.17
N TRP A 184 -3.16 6.90 3.86
CA TRP A 184 -3.84 8.08 4.40
C TRP A 184 -4.32 9.06 3.31
N GLN A 185 -3.72 9.01 2.11
CA GLN A 185 -4.12 9.78 0.93
C GLN A 185 -4.75 8.90 -0.16
N ASN A 186 -4.11 7.77 -0.46
CA ASN A 186 -4.55 6.81 -1.47
C ASN A 186 -5.36 5.71 -0.79
N ASN A 187 -6.50 6.06 -0.25
CA ASN A 187 -7.29 5.22 0.65
C ASN A 187 -8.10 4.12 -0.04
N ILE A 188 -7.50 3.41 -0.95
CA ILE A 188 -8.09 2.25 -1.60
C ILE A 188 -7.51 0.94 -1.07
N VAL A 189 -8.31 -0.11 -1.08
CA VAL A 189 -7.87 -1.49 -0.91
C VAL A 189 -8.60 -2.37 -1.91
N GLU A 190 -7.84 -3.07 -2.73
CA GLU A 190 -8.35 -4.03 -3.70
C GLU A 190 -8.48 -5.39 -3.01
N ILE A 191 -9.70 -5.94 -2.98
CA ILE A 191 -10.02 -7.20 -2.32
C ILE A 191 -10.28 -8.25 -3.37
N MET A 192 -9.54 -9.34 -3.33
CA MET A 192 -9.60 -10.40 -4.33
C MET A 192 -9.55 -11.77 -3.64
N GLY A 193 -10.66 -12.51 -3.73
CA GLY A 193 -10.71 -13.92 -3.33
C GLY A 193 -10.16 -14.83 -4.42
N HIS A 194 -10.01 -16.11 -4.10
CA HIS A 194 -9.83 -17.18 -5.06
C HIS A 194 -11.08 -18.08 -5.08
N LYS A 195 -11.10 -19.10 -5.93
CA LYS A 195 -12.27 -19.98 -6.12
C LYS A 195 -12.77 -20.66 -4.83
N GLY A 196 -11.88 -20.84 -3.83
CA GLY A 196 -12.20 -21.48 -2.56
C GLY A 196 -12.50 -20.52 -1.41
N THR A 197 -12.37 -19.20 -1.61
CA THR A 197 -12.66 -18.20 -0.57
C THR A 197 -14.15 -18.16 -0.25
N ASP A 198 -14.52 -18.19 1.04
CA ASP A 198 -15.90 -18.05 1.49
C ASP A 198 -16.41 -16.61 1.24
N ASP A 199 -17.64 -16.49 0.76
CA ASP A 199 -18.28 -15.19 0.53
C ASP A 199 -18.43 -14.36 1.82
N GLU A 200 -18.61 -14.99 2.98
CA GLU A 200 -18.66 -14.26 4.25
C GLU A 200 -17.30 -13.67 4.62
N VAL A 201 -16.21 -14.36 4.33
CA VAL A 201 -14.85 -13.84 4.51
C VAL A 201 -14.59 -12.62 3.63
N VAL A 202 -15.08 -12.64 2.39
CA VAL A 202 -15.04 -11.47 1.51
C VAL A 202 -15.84 -10.30 2.09
N LYS A 203 -17.03 -10.56 2.62
CA LYS A 203 -17.87 -9.52 3.25
C LYS A 203 -17.20 -8.93 4.50
N GLU A 204 -16.57 -9.77 5.32
CA GLU A 204 -15.83 -9.31 6.50
C GLU A 204 -14.63 -8.44 6.11
N ALA A 205 -13.87 -8.81 5.07
CA ALA A 205 -12.75 -8.01 4.55
C ALA A 205 -13.22 -6.66 3.98
N LEU A 206 -14.36 -6.63 3.28
CA LEU A 206 -14.99 -5.40 2.79
C LEU A 206 -15.44 -4.49 3.94
N ALA A 207 -16.03 -5.06 4.99
CA ALA A 207 -16.46 -4.31 6.17
C ALA A 207 -15.26 -3.76 6.95
N PHE A 208 -14.27 -4.60 7.26
CA PHE A 208 -13.02 -4.20 7.89
C PHE A 208 -12.35 -3.03 7.17
N SER A 209 -12.27 -3.10 5.82
CA SER A 209 -11.67 -2.04 5.04
C SER A 209 -12.38 -0.70 5.23
N LYS A 210 -13.71 -0.70 5.30
CA LYS A 210 -14.49 0.52 5.59
C LYS A 210 -14.25 1.02 7.02
N ASP A 211 -14.17 0.11 7.98
CA ASP A 211 -13.95 0.44 9.39
C ASP A 211 -12.60 1.14 9.61
N ILE A 212 -11.57 0.74 8.86
CA ILE A 212 -10.28 1.45 8.88
C ILE A 212 -10.20 2.66 7.93
N GLY A 213 -11.32 3.07 7.33
CA GLY A 213 -11.42 4.27 6.49
C GLY A 213 -10.94 4.10 5.04
N MET A 214 -10.78 2.86 4.57
CA MET A 214 -10.46 2.58 3.17
C MET A 214 -11.72 2.53 2.31
N VAL A 215 -11.54 2.73 1.01
CA VAL A 215 -12.52 2.44 -0.03
C VAL A 215 -12.24 1.03 -0.56
N PRO A 216 -13.03 0.02 -0.18
CA PRO A 216 -12.83 -1.33 -0.67
C PRO A 216 -13.29 -1.48 -2.12
N LEU A 217 -12.44 -2.09 -2.94
CA LEU A 217 -12.68 -2.36 -4.35
C LEU A 217 -12.64 -3.87 -4.56
N TYR A 218 -13.82 -4.48 -4.78
CA TYR A 218 -13.91 -5.93 -4.93
C TYR A 218 -13.57 -6.36 -6.35
N ILE A 219 -12.66 -7.32 -6.48
CA ILE A 219 -12.21 -7.92 -7.74
C ILE A 219 -12.84 -9.31 -7.88
N HIS A 220 -13.67 -9.48 -8.89
CA HIS A 220 -14.49 -10.68 -9.08
C HIS A 220 -13.74 -11.92 -9.59
N LYS A 221 -12.52 -11.73 -10.12
CA LYS A 221 -11.69 -12.80 -10.66
C LYS A 221 -10.22 -12.50 -10.36
N GLU A 222 -9.45 -13.53 -10.02
CA GLU A 222 -8.02 -13.36 -9.79
C GLU A 222 -7.31 -12.74 -10.99
N GLN A 223 -6.58 -11.68 -10.71
CA GLN A 223 -5.80 -10.91 -11.67
C GLN A 223 -4.47 -10.52 -11.05
N PRO A 224 -3.34 -11.04 -11.57
CA PRO A 224 -2.01 -10.55 -11.18
C PRO A 224 -1.90 -9.05 -11.45
N GLY A 225 -1.39 -8.28 -10.47
CA GLY A 225 -1.33 -6.83 -10.56
C GLY A 225 -2.65 -6.12 -10.26
N TYR A 226 -3.72 -6.86 -9.94
CA TYR A 226 -5.02 -6.29 -9.58
C TYR A 226 -5.57 -5.35 -10.67
N ILE A 227 -6.46 -4.43 -10.35
CA ILE A 227 -6.94 -3.43 -11.32
C ILE A 227 -5.91 -2.32 -11.47
N LEU A 228 -5.41 -1.79 -10.34
CA LEU A 228 -4.54 -0.61 -10.34
C LEU A 228 -3.28 -0.84 -11.18
N ASN A 229 -2.50 -1.87 -10.87
CA ASN A 229 -1.24 -2.12 -11.58
C ASN A 229 -1.46 -2.65 -13.00
N SER A 230 -2.59 -3.36 -13.25
CA SER A 230 -2.93 -3.80 -14.61
C SER A 230 -3.22 -2.66 -15.58
N ILE A 231 -3.61 -1.48 -15.05
CA ILE A 231 -3.80 -0.26 -15.85
C ILE A 231 -2.52 0.58 -15.82
N LEU A 232 -1.95 0.80 -14.63
CA LEU A 232 -0.84 1.74 -14.43
C LEU A 232 0.44 1.30 -15.13
N VAL A 233 0.82 0.02 -15.02
CA VAL A 233 2.10 -0.45 -15.59
C VAL A 233 2.13 -0.31 -17.12
N PRO A 234 1.14 -0.79 -17.90
CA PRO A 234 1.13 -0.58 -19.34
C PRO A 234 1.03 0.89 -19.75
N PHE A 235 0.33 1.71 -18.97
CA PHE A 235 0.24 3.15 -19.21
C PHE A 235 1.62 3.83 -19.10
N LEU A 236 2.35 3.54 -18.03
CA LEU A 236 3.70 4.08 -17.81
C LEU A 236 4.71 3.54 -18.84
N GLU A 237 4.61 2.25 -19.18
CA GLU A 237 5.43 1.61 -20.19
C GLU A 237 5.25 2.28 -21.56
N SER A 238 4.01 2.60 -21.95
CA SER A 238 3.72 3.30 -23.20
C SER A 238 4.39 4.68 -23.25
N ALA A 239 4.39 5.42 -22.15
CA ALA A 239 5.06 6.72 -22.07
C ALA A 239 6.59 6.59 -22.11
N LEU A 240 7.15 5.60 -21.40
CA LEU A 240 8.58 5.29 -21.45
C LEU A 240 9.02 4.92 -22.86
N ALA A 241 8.20 4.17 -23.61
CA ALA A 241 8.50 3.81 -24.99
C ALA A 241 8.54 5.03 -25.93
N LEU A 242 7.63 6.00 -25.74
CA LEU A 242 7.65 7.27 -26.48
C LEU A 242 8.92 8.06 -26.18
N TYR A 243 9.32 8.14 -24.92
CA TYR A 243 10.55 8.82 -24.50
C TYR A 243 11.80 8.12 -25.05
N TYR A 244 11.90 6.80 -24.88
CA TYR A 244 13.01 5.97 -25.38
C TYR A 244 13.20 6.11 -26.90
N ASN A 245 12.11 6.05 -27.66
CA ASN A 245 12.12 6.15 -29.11
C ASN A 245 12.32 7.60 -29.61
N LYS A 246 12.57 8.56 -28.71
CA LYS A 246 12.78 9.98 -29.02
C LYS A 246 11.61 10.60 -29.81
N VAL A 247 10.38 10.10 -29.57
CA VAL A 247 9.16 10.69 -30.17
C VAL A 247 8.98 12.11 -29.65
N SER A 248 9.23 12.34 -28.35
CA SER A 248 9.28 13.66 -27.75
C SER A 248 10.05 13.64 -26.42
N ASP A 249 10.24 14.82 -25.82
CA ASP A 249 10.78 15.00 -24.48
C ASP A 249 9.71 14.72 -23.40
N SER A 250 10.18 14.62 -22.15
CA SER A 250 9.31 14.31 -20.99
C SER A 250 8.21 15.36 -20.79
N GLU A 251 8.55 16.65 -20.94
CA GLU A 251 7.60 17.74 -20.74
C GLU A 251 6.46 17.69 -21.75
N THR A 252 6.78 17.46 -23.02
CA THR A 252 5.78 17.39 -24.09
C THR A 252 4.88 16.17 -23.95
N ILE A 253 5.43 14.99 -23.59
CA ILE A 253 4.65 13.77 -23.35
C ILE A 253 3.64 14.00 -22.22
N ASP A 254 4.10 14.49 -21.08
CA ASP A 254 3.26 14.71 -19.91
C ASP A 254 2.22 15.82 -20.14
N LYS A 255 2.61 16.91 -20.80
CA LYS A 255 1.72 18.02 -21.15
C LYS A 255 0.62 17.58 -22.11
N THR A 256 0.97 16.74 -23.10
CA THR A 256 -0.02 16.17 -24.04
C THR A 256 -1.07 15.35 -23.27
N TRP A 257 -0.63 14.49 -22.37
CA TRP A 257 -1.54 13.70 -21.54
C TRP A 257 -2.42 14.57 -20.63
N LYS A 258 -1.80 15.49 -19.89
CA LYS A 258 -2.52 16.39 -18.96
C LYS A 258 -3.57 17.25 -19.66
N LEU A 259 -3.21 17.88 -20.75
CA LEU A 259 -4.14 18.77 -21.48
C LEU A 259 -5.18 17.99 -22.28
N GLY A 260 -4.79 16.86 -22.88
CA GLY A 260 -5.69 16.06 -23.70
C GLY A 260 -6.75 15.31 -22.91
N THR A 261 -6.47 14.95 -21.64
CA THR A 261 -7.36 14.14 -20.80
C THR A 261 -7.93 14.87 -19.59
N GLY A 262 -7.36 16.02 -19.22
CA GLY A 262 -7.67 16.70 -17.96
C GLY A 262 -7.03 16.03 -16.73
N ALA A 263 -6.10 15.09 -16.92
CA ALA A 263 -5.42 14.40 -15.81
C ALA A 263 -4.54 15.39 -15.02
N PRO A 264 -4.46 15.27 -13.69
CA PRO A 264 -3.67 16.19 -12.86
C PRO A 264 -2.16 15.99 -12.98
N MET A 265 -1.71 14.81 -13.44
CA MET A 265 -0.30 14.46 -13.59
C MET A 265 -0.06 13.71 -14.91
N GLY A 266 1.15 13.88 -15.44
CA GLY A 266 1.62 13.13 -16.59
C GLY A 266 2.25 11.78 -16.19
N PRO A 267 2.40 10.84 -17.13
CA PRO A 267 2.97 9.52 -16.85
C PRO A 267 4.42 9.57 -16.36
N LEU A 268 5.25 10.48 -16.83
CA LEU A 268 6.65 10.57 -16.41
C LEU A 268 6.77 11.28 -15.05
N GLU A 269 5.87 12.24 -14.73
CA GLU A 269 5.71 12.77 -13.36
C GLU A 269 5.31 11.66 -12.38
N ILE A 270 4.43 10.76 -12.79
CA ILE A 270 4.02 9.60 -11.96
C ILE A 270 5.20 8.65 -11.73
N LEU A 271 6.02 8.39 -12.75
CA LEU A 271 7.24 7.59 -12.62
C LEU A 271 8.22 8.17 -11.59
N ASP A 272 8.42 9.49 -11.59
CA ASP A 272 9.25 10.15 -10.60
C ASP A 272 8.71 10.01 -9.16
N ILE A 273 7.39 9.98 -8.99
CA ILE A 273 6.76 9.77 -7.68
C ILE A 273 6.90 8.31 -7.21
N ILE A 274 6.73 7.35 -8.14
CA ILE A 274 6.89 5.91 -7.85
C ILE A 274 8.36 5.57 -7.54
N GLY A 275 9.27 6.27 -8.20
CA GLY A 275 10.70 6.05 -8.16
C GLY A 275 11.21 5.25 -9.36
N ILE A 276 12.28 5.74 -9.95
CA ILE A 276 12.90 5.17 -11.15
C ILE A 276 13.44 3.75 -10.89
N ASP A 277 13.96 3.49 -9.68
CA ASP A 277 14.40 2.15 -9.28
C ASP A 277 13.25 1.14 -9.33
N THR A 278 12.05 1.53 -8.91
CA THR A 278 10.86 0.68 -8.99
C THR A 278 10.48 0.39 -10.44
N ALA A 279 10.46 1.42 -11.28
CA ALA A 279 10.18 1.26 -12.71
C ALA A 279 11.23 0.37 -13.40
N TYR A 280 12.51 0.56 -13.08
CA TYR A 280 13.60 -0.29 -13.56
C TYR A 280 13.39 -1.75 -13.20
N ASN A 281 13.07 -2.04 -11.92
CA ASN A 281 12.87 -3.41 -11.45
C ASN A 281 11.67 -4.08 -12.16
N ILE A 282 10.60 -3.34 -12.42
CA ILE A 282 9.44 -3.85 -13.17
C ILE A 282 9.85 -4.20 -14.61
N MET A 283 10.52 -3.29 -15.32
CA MET A 283 10.96 -3.51 -16.69
C MET A 283 11.96 -4.68 -16.77
N LYS A 284 12.89 -4.74 -15.81
CA LYS A 284 13.87 -5.82 -15.72
C LYS A 284 13.20 -7.17 -15.51
N ASN A 285 12.23 -7.28 -14.61
CA ASN A 285 11.50 -8.52 -14.35
C ASN A 285 10.76 -9.01 -15.61
N TYR A 286 10.13 -8.12 -16.37
CA TYR A 286 9.50 -8.48 -17.64
C TYR A 286 10.53 -8.92 -18.68
N SER A 287 11.67 -8.25 -18.78
CA SER A 287 12.76 -8.65 -19.66
C SER A 287 13.30 -10.04 -19.31
N ASP A 288 13.54 -10.30 -18.02
CA ASP A 288 14.04 -11.59 -17.54
C ASP A 288 13.05 -12.73 -17.83
N THR A 289 11.75 -12.46 -17.81
CA THR A 289 10.70 -13.45 -18.12
C THR A 289 10.66 -13.83 -19.60
N THR A 290 10.89 -12.86 -20.48
CA THR A 290 10.90 -13.11 -21.93
C THR A 290 12.21 -13.72 -22.42
N SER A 291 13.30 -13.59 -21.65
CA SER A 291 14.67 -14.02 -22.02
C SER A 291 15.16 -13.46 -23.37
N ASP A 292 14.54 -12.38 -23.85
CA ASP A 292 14.91 -11.67 -25.07
C ASP A 292 15.66 -10.38 -24.73
N PRO A 293 16.99 -10.33 -24.95
CA PRO A 293 17.80 -9.15 -24.66
C PRO A 293 17.47 -7.96 -25.56
N ASN A 294 16.74 -8.18 -26.67
CA ASN A 294 16.29 -7.14 -27.59
C ASN A 294 14.83 -6.74 -27.36
N SER A 295 14.19 -7.24 -26.31
CA SER A 295 12.84 -6.84 -25.96
C SER A 295 12.77 -5.35 -25.63
N LEU A 296 11.60 -4.74 -25.82
CA LEU A 296 11.36 -3.36 -25.40
C LEU A 296 11.67 -3.19 -23.89
N HIS A 297 11.26 -4.13 -23.07
CA HIS A 297 11.52 -4.10 -21.62
C HIS A 297 13.01 -4.09 -21.29
N ALA A 298 13.84 -4.88 -22.00
CA ALA A 298 15.29 -4.86 -21.83
C ALA A 298 15.89 -3.49 -22.18
N HIS A 299 15.43 -2.88 -23.26
CA HIS A 299 15.88 -1.56 -23.67
C HIS A 299 15.43 -0.48 -22.68
N LEU A 300 14.18 -0.52 -22.21
CA LEU A 300 13.66 0.43 -21.21
C LEU A 300 14.40 0.29 -19.87
N ALA A 301 14.62 -0.93 -19.41
CA ALA A 301 15.40 -1.18 -18.19
C ALA A 301 16.83 -0.62 -18.34
N LYS A 302 17.50 -0.89 -19.45
CA LYS A 302 18.84 -0.35 -19.72
C LYS A 302 18.85 1.17 -19.70
N MET A 303 17.92 1.81 -20.39
CA MET A 303 17.79 3.27 -20.41
C MET A 303 17.59 3.85 -19.00
N LEU A 304 16.64 3.29 -18.23
CA LEU A 304 16.37 3.75 -16.85
C LEU A 304 17.61 3.65 -15.98
N LYS A 305 18.40 2.56 -16.14
CA LYS A 305 19.64 2.39 -15.40
C LYS A 305 20.69 3.42 -15.81
N GLU A 306 21.04 3.49 -17.08
CA GLU A 306 22.18 4.27 -17.58
C GLU A 306 21.92 5.78 -17.63
N GLU A 307 20.68 6.19 -17.95
CA GLU A 307 20.35 7.62 -18.09
C GLU A 307 19.86 8.24 -16.77
N PHE A 308 19.37 7.42 -15.82
CA PHE A 308 18.79 7.92 -14.56
C PHE A 308 19.49 7.38 -13.32
N ILE A 309 19.40 6.09 -13.04
CA ILE A 309 19.86 5.50 -11.75
C ILE A 309 21.37 5.73 -11.57
N ASP A 310 22.20 5.40 -12.56
CA ASP A 310 23.65 5.55 -12.49
C ASP A 310 24.10 7.02 -12.37
N LYS A 311 23.17 7.97 -12.60
CA LYS A 311 23.38 9.42 -12.43
C LYS A 311 22.72 9.97 -11.16
N GLY A 312 22.18 9.12 -10.29
CA GLY A 312 21.51 9.52 -9.05
C GLY A 312 20.12 10.15 -9.25
N ARG A 313 19.56 10.08 -10.47
CA ARG A 313 18.23 10.61 -10.82
C ARG A 313 17.16 9.55 -10.54
N THR A 314 16.90 9.25 -9.27
CA THR A 314 16.02 8.14 -8.89
C THR A 314 14.56 8.55 -8.62
N GLY A 315 14.21 9.79 -8.92
CA GLY A 315 12.85 10.31 -8.82
C GLY A 315 12.68 11.43 -7.81
N LYS A 316 11.43 11.79 -7.56
CA LYS A 316 11.08 12.95 -6.72
C LYS A 316 11.66 12.89 -5.31
N ALA A 317 11.71 11.71 -4.70
CA ALA A 317 12.27 11.54 -3.35
C ALA A 317 13.78 11.87 -3.26
N ALA A 318 14.51 11.75 -4.38
CA ALA A 318 15.92 12.13 -4.51
C ALA A 318 16.11 13.57 -5.01
N GLY A 319 15.03 14.30 -5.27
CA GLY A 319 15.05 15.64 -5.87
C GLY A 319 15.24 15.64 -7.39
N HIS A 320 15.53 14.52 -8.00
CA HIS A 320 15.86 14.43 -9.43
C HIS A 320 15.35 13.12 -10.04
N GLY A 321 14.63 13.19 -11.15
CA GLY A 321 14.13 12.10 -11.97
C GLY A 321 14.07 12.51 -13.44
N PHE A 322 12.92 12.28 -14.09
CA PHE A 322 12.62 12.91 -15.39
C PHE A 322 12.60 14.43 -15.26
N TYR A 323 12.24 14.91 -14.06
CA TYR A 323 12.23 16.33 -13.69
C TYR A 323 13.19 16.60 -12.54
N ASP A 324 13.51 17.87 -12.35
CA ASP A 324 14.20 18.37 -11.17
C ASP A 324 13.17 18.99 -10.22
N TYR A 325 13.29 18.70 -8.93
CA TYR A 325 12.37 19.11 -7.88
C TYR A 325 13.11 19.95 -6.84
N ASP A 326 12.52 21.08 -6.45
CA ASP A 326 13.00 21.96 -5.39
C ASP A 326 12.73 21.39 -3.98
#